data_8261c98b67078776a100cf94bca539bb
#
_entry.id   8261c98b67078776a100cf94bca539bb
#
_cell.length_a   1.000
_cell.length_b   1.000
_cell.length_c   1.000
_cell.angle_alpha   90.00
_cell.angle_beta   90.00
_cell.angle_gamma   90.00
#
_symmetry.space_group_name_H-M   'P 1'
#
loop_
_entity.id
_entity.type
_entity.pdbx_description
1 polymer ?
#
loop_
_entity_poly.entity_id
_entity_poly.type
_entity_poly.pdbx_seq_one_letter_code
_entity_poly.pdbx_strand_id
1 'polypeptide(L)'
;MLTRLGDYYREALDGQIVLTKFLDLEEIKEINSLNKDGLKVYLYGGYEEAERVRAIVQLAYYEAPLPTDFKIAIYKTEYNANYQTIGHRNVLGSIMSLGIERNTFGDIYINNQVIYLFLTEEISGYMIQNMPMIMHQRLEFRKVDDICDDEKNQEVTKEIQVPSLRLDVIIAKCLNIRVRRNITVA
;
A
#
# COMPACT_ATOMS: atom_id res chain seq x y z
N MET A 1 16.26 -5.55 14.14
CA MET A 1 15.96 -5.85 12.74
C MET A 1 16.77 -7.02 12.18
N LEU A 2 18.08 -7.01 12.29
CA LEU A 2 18.96 -8.14 11.86
C LEU A 2 18.59 -9.53 12.42
N THR A 3 18.00 -9.61 13.61
CA THR A 3 17.54 -10.86 14.22
C THR A 3 16.36 -11.50 13.48
N ARG A 4 15.35 -10.72 13.03
CA ARG A 4 14.19 -11.26 12.30
C ARG A 4 14.57 -11.85 10.94
N LEU A 5 15.43 -11.18 10.18
CA LEU A 5 15.86 -11.67 8.86
C LEU A 5 16.62 -13.00 8.98
N GLY A 6 17.49 -13.12 10.01
CA GLY A 6 18.20 -14.34 10.29
C GLY A 6 17.29 -15.50 10.73
N ASP A 7 16.18 -15.18 11.40
CA ASP A 7 15.20 -16.19 11.79
C ASP A 7 14.43 -16.68 10.57
N TYR A 8 13.93 -15.76 9.71
CA TYR A 8 13.27 -16.12 8.45
C TYR A 8 14.15 -16.99 7.55
N TYR A 9 15.45 -16.65 7.47
CA TYR A 9 16.41 -17.43 6.69
C TYR A 9 16.54 -18.87 7.21
N ARG A 10 16.71 -19.05 8.52
CA ARG A 10 16.84 -20.39 9.14
C ARG A 10 15.57 -21.19 8.99
N GLU A 11 14.41 -20.62 9.33
CA GLU A 11 13.12 -21.30 9.21
C GLU A 11 12.84 -21.76 7.78
N ALA A 12 13.16 -20.91 6.79
CA ALA A 12 12.97 -21.27 5.38
C ALA A 12 13.95 -22.36 4.92
N LEU A 13 15.21 -22.37 5.37
CA LEU A 13 16.16 -23.44 5.09
C LEU A 13 15.77 -24.77 5.74
N ASP A 14 15.10 -24.73 6.89
CA ASP A 14 14.55 -25.89 7.58
C ASP A 14 13.27 -26.44 6.89
N GLY A 15 12.90 -25.86 5.73
CA GLY A 15 11.78 -26.31 4.91
C GLY A 15 10.44 -25.69 5.30
N GLN A 16 10.40 -24.66 6.15
CA GLN A 16 9.18 -23.95 6.48
C GLN A 16 8.85 -22.89 5.42
N ILE A 17 7.56 -22.66 5.20
CA ILE A 17 7.08 -21.52 4.42
C ILE A 17 6.88 -20.34 5.40
N VAL A 18 7.72 -19.33 5.26
CA VAL A 18 7.70 -18.16 6.16
C VAL A 18 6.87 -17.05 5.53
N LEU A 19 5.79 -16.67 6.17
CA LEU A 19 4.96 -15.53 5.78
C LEU A 19 5.20 -14.34 6.72
N THR A 20 5.63 -13.21 6.17
CA THR A 20 5.90 -11.99 6.95
C THR A 20 4.63 -11.20 7.22
N LYS A 21 4.69 -10.21 8.11
CA LYS A 21 3.75 -9.09 8.15
C LYS A 21 4.00 -8.15 6.95
N PHE A 22 3.23 -7.07 6.82
CA PHE A 22 3.48 -6.06 5.78
C PHE A 22 4.83 -5.38 6.00
N LEU A 23 5.60 -5.31 4.95
CA LEU A 23 6.95 -4.74 4.88
C LEU A 23 6.89 -3.36 4.21
N ASP A 24 7.78 -2.48 4.63
CA ASP A 24 8.05 -1.23 3.92
C ASP A 24 9.17 -1.40 2.88
N LEU A 25 9.49 -0.32 2.16
CA LEU A 25 10.48 -0.34 1.08
C LEU A 25 11.89 -0.75 1.53
N GLU A 26 12.28 -0.42 2.76
CA GLU A 26 13.60 -0.81 3.30
C GLU A 26 13.60 -2.30 3.66
N GLU A 27 12.55 -2.75 4.35
CA GLU A 27 12.37 -4.16 4.71
C GLU A 27 12.25 -5.06 3.48
N ILE A 28 11.61 -4.59 2.39
CA ILE A 28 11.53 -5.29 1.10
C ILE A 28 12.93 -5.49 0.50
N LYS A 29 13.79 -4.48 0.56
CA LYS A 29 15.18 -4.62 0.08
C LYS A 29 15.96 -5.63 0.89
N GLU A 30 15.79 -5.60 2.21
CA GLU A 30 16.46 -6.56 3.10
C GLU A 30 15.97 -7.98 2.85
N ILE A 31 14.66 -8.24 2.80
CA ILE A 31 14.11 -9.58 2.61
C ILE A 31 14.49 -10.17 1.24
N ASN A 32 14.57 -9.34 0.21
CA ASN A 32 15.01 -9.77 -1.12
C ASN A 32 16.45 -10.30 -1.14
N SER A 33 17.29 -9.94 -0.18
CA SER A 33 18.63 -10.47 -0.04
C SER A 33 18.66 -11.98 0.30
N LEU A 34 17.53 -12.52 0.77
CA LEU A 34 17.33 -13.95 1.02
C LEU A 34 17.06 -14.77 -0.23
N ASN A 35 16.90 -14.13 -1.39
CA ASN A 35 16.69 -14.81 -2.67
C ASN A 35 17.99 -15.46 -3.19
N LYS A 36 18.55 -16.36 -2.39
CA LYS A 36 19.82 -17.07 -2.60
C LYS A 36 19.82 -18.40 -1.84
N ASP A 37 20.88 -19.16 -1.97
CA ASP A 37 21.14 -20.40 -1.20
C ASP A 37 19.98 -21.42 -1.27
N GLY A 38 19.29 -21.47 -2.43
CA GLY A 38 18.15 -22.36 -2.63
C GLY A 38 16.82 -21.83 -2.05
N LEU A 39 16.80 -20.62 -1.54
CA LEU A 39 15.56 -19.94 -1.13
C LEU A 39 15.01 -19.04 -2.24
N LYS A 40 13.72 -18.80 -2.20
CA LYS A 40 13.01 -17.86 -3.07
C LYS A 40 12.06 -16.99 -2.27
N VAL A 41 12.05 -15.71 -2.61
CA VAL A 41 11.21 -14.69 -1.99
C VAL A 41 10.13 -14.27 -2.99
N TYR A 42 8.87 -14.28 -2.53
CA TYR A 42 7.72 -13.81 -3.29
C TYR A 42 7.09 -12.66 -2.53
N LEU A 43 6.67 -11.64 -3.26
CA LEU A 43 6.10 -10.41 -2.69
C LEU A 43 4.70 -10.18 -3.24
N TYR A 44 3.75 -9.83 -2.37
CA TYR A 44 2.40 -9.46 -2.77
C TYR A 44 1.76 -8.52 -1.75
N GLY A 45 1.07 -7.49 -2.21
CA GLY A 45 0.44 -6.48 -1.34
C GLY A 45 -1.08 -6.41 -1.45
N GLY A 46 -1.68 -7.30 -2.25
CA GLY A 46 -3.12 -7.31 -2.51
C GLY A 46 -3.52 -6.72 -3.86
N TYR A 47 -2.62 -5.96 -4.51
CA TYR A 47 -2.76 -5.44 -5.87
C TYR A 47 -1.38 -5.19 -6.48
N GLU A 48 -1.34 -4.90 -7.80
CA GLU A 48 -0.09 -4.88 -8.58
C GLU A 48 0.88 -3.75 -8.17
N GLU A 49 0.34 -2.56 -7.85
CA GLU A 49 1.13 -1.36 -7.52
C GLU A 49 1.30 -1.13 -6.01
N ALA A 50 1.15 -2.17 -5.19
CA ALA A 50 1.23 -2.04 -3.74
C ALA A 50 2.63 -1.62 -3.27
N GLU A 51 2.70 -0.55 -2.49
CA GLU A 51 3.94 -0.07 -1.86
C GLU A 51 4.33 -0.93 -0.66
N ARG A 52 3.35 -1.38 0.11
CA ARG A 52 3.54 -2.26 1.26
C ARG A 52 3.08 -3.68 0.90
N VAL A 53 3.98 -4.63 1.05
CA VAL A 53 3.75 -6.02 0.66
C VAL A 53 4.03 -6.99 1.80
N ARG A 54 3.44 -8.16 1.75
CA ARG A 54 3.88 -9.32 2.53
C ARG A 54 4.86 -10.14 1.70
N ALA A 55 5.80 -10.78 2.35
CA ALA A 55 6.73 -11.69 1.72
C ALA A 55 6.46 -13.13 2.14
N ILE A 56 6.58 -14.05 1.18
CA ILE A 56 6.70 -15.48 1.44
C ILE A 56 8.15 -15.87 1.09
N VAL A 57 8.86 -16.45 2.06
CA VAL A 57 10.19 -17.00 1.90
C VAL A 57 10.09 -18.51 2.02
N GLN A 58 10.54 -19.23 1.00
CA GLN A 58 10.46 -20.69 0.94
C GLN A 58 11.59 -21.29 0.11
N LEU A 59 11.73 -22.61 0.16
CA LEU A 59 12.67 -23.32 -0.70
C LEU A 59 12.29 -23.18 -2.17
N ALA A 60 13.28 -22.95 -3.02
CA ALA A 60 13.08 -22.63 -4.44
C ALA A 60 12.41 -23.75 -5.27
N TYR A 61 12.42 -24.97 -4.78
CA TYR A 61 11.74 -26.11 -5.43
C TYR A 61 10.27 -26.29 -5.02
N TYR A 62 9.79 -25.49 -4.07
CA TYR A 62 8.34 -25.43 -3.77
C TYR A 62 7.59 -24.70 -4.88
N GLU A 63 6.32 -25.03 -5.03
CA GLU A 63 5.44 -24.31 -5.96
C GLU A 63 5.33 -22.82 -5.59
N ALA A 64 5.19 -21.98 -6.61
CA ALA A 64 5.00 -20.56 -6.37
C ALA A 64 3.67 -20.31 -5.62
N PRO A 65 3.68 -19.46 -4.58
CA PRO A 65 2.48 -19.19 -3.81
C PRO A 65 1.43 -18.48 -4.65
N LEU A 66 0.17 -18.76 -4.35
CA LEU A 66 -0.99 -18.03 -4.88
C LEU A 66 -1.23 -16.74 -4.08
N PRO A 67 -1.95 -15.76 -4.63
CA PRO A 67 -2.34 -14.54 -3.89
C PRO A 67 -3.00 -14.82 -2.53
N THR A 68 -3.79 -15.88 -2.43
CA THR A 68 -4.47 -16.32 -1.20
C THR A 68 -3.51 -16.74 -0.09
N ASP A 69 -2.32 -17.25 -0.44
CA ASP A 69 -1.34 -17.72 0.54
C ASP A 69 -0.73 -16.56 1.36
N PHE A 70 -0.78 -15.34 0.83
CA PHE A 70 -0.32 -14.15 1.52
C PHE A 70 -1.28 -13.69 2.63
N LYS A 71 -2.46 -14.30 2.76
CA LYS A 71 -3.45 -14.04 3.81
C LYS A 71 -3.74 -12.55 3.99
N ILE A 72 -4.03 -11.89 2.89
CA ILE A 72 -4.42 -10.49 2.85
C ILE A 72 -5.94 -10.41 2.68
N ALA A 73 -6.60 -9.74 3.61
CA ALA A 73 -8.02 -9.42 3.53
C ALA A 73 -8.18 -8.00 2.98
N ILE A 74 -8.97 -7.85 1.92
CA ILE A 74 -9.24 -6.55 1.28
C ILE A 74 -10.63 -6.10 1.72
N TYR A 75 -10.73 -4.86 2.19
CA TYR A 75 -11.99 -4.23 2.60
C TYR A 75 -12.23 -2.96 1.83
N LYS A 76 -13.46 -2.77 1.40
CA LYS A 76 -13.92 -1.62 0.63
C LYS A 76 -15.01 -0.87 1.40
N THR A 77 -14.99 0.47 1.34
CA THR A 77 -16.09 1.34 1.74
C THR A 77 -16.20 2.54 0.82
N GLU A 78 -17.37 3.13 0.80
CA GLU A 78 -17.62 4.40 0.09
C GLU A 78 -17.93 5.49 1.11
N TYR A 79 -17.49 6.73 0.84
CA TYR A 79 -17.78 7.86 1.70
C TYR A 79 -18.43 8.99 0.90
N ASN A 80 -19.19 9.83 1.58
CA ASN A 80 -19.86 10.96 0.93
C ASN A 80 -18.99 12.22 1.03
N ALA A 81 -18.40 12.62 -0.10
CA ALA A 81 -17.56 13.80 -0.19
C ALA A 81 -18.32 15.12 -0.01
N ASN A 82 -19.67 15.14 -0.12
CA ASN A 82 -20.47 16.32 0.15
C ASN A 82 -20.39 16.78 1.61
N TYR A 83 -20.12 15.87 2.54
CA TYR A 83 -19.89 16.23 3.95
C TYR A 83 -18.47 16.67 4.18
N GLN A 84 -17.50 15.88 3.73
CA GLN A 84 -16.08 16.17 3.88
C GLN A 84 -15.23 15.19 3.07
N THR A 85 -14.16 15.68 2.45
CA THR A 85 -13.21 14.82 1.75
C THR A 85 -12.34 14.07 2.76
N ILE A 86 -12.33 12.75 2.65
CA ILE A 86 -11.50 11.89 3.47
C ILE A 86 -10.19 11.62 2.72
N GLY A 87 -9.07 12.00 3.32
CA GLY A 87 -7.74 11.75 2.78
C GLY A 87 -7.03 10.61 3.51
N HIS A 88 -5.93 10.13 2.93
CA HIS A 88 -5.10 9.05 3.47
C HIS A 88 -4.75 9.25 4.96
N ARG A 89 -4.34 10.48 5.35
CA ARG A 89 -3.98 10.79 6.76
C ARG A 89 -5.12 10.60 7.73
N ASN A 90 -6.36 10.87 7.32
CA ASN A 90 -7.53 10.72 8.17
C ASN A 90 -7.80 9.24 8.46
N VAL A 91 -7.74 8.40 7.42
CA VAL A 91 -7.91 6.95 7.54
C VAL A 91 -6.78 6.36 8.38
N LEU A 92 -5.54 6.69 8.07
CA LEU A 92 -4.37 6.21 8.80
C LEU A 92 -4.44 6.58 10.28
N GLY A 93 -4.77 7.83 10.60
CA GLY A 93 -4.91 8.29 11.97
C GLY A 93 -5.99 7.52 12.76
N SER A 94 -7.12 7.25 12.11
CA SER A 94 -8.19 6.44 12.71
C SER A 94 -7.76 5.00 12.97
N ILE A 95 -7.07 4.36 12.02
CA ILE A 95 -6.54 3.00 12.20
C ILE A 95 -5.49 2.98 13.34
N MET A 96 -4.55 3.92 13.34
CA MET A 96 -3.52 3.99 14.37
C MET A 96 -4.07 4.25 15.77
N SER A 97 -5.22 4.93 15.90
CA SER A 97 -5.88 5.15 17.19
C SER A 97 -6.38 3.87 17.86
N LEU A 98 -6.49 2.77 17.11
CA LEU A 98 -6.80 1.44 17.67
C LEU A 98 -5.62 0.78 18.40
N GLY A 99 -4.43 1.39 18.36
CA GLY A 99 -3.24 0.85 19.01
C GLY A 99 -2.64 -0.37 18.33
N ILE A 100 -3.00 -0.64 17.08
CA ILE A 100 -2.46 -1.77 16.31
C ILE A 100 -1.12 -1.42 15.66
N GLU A 101 -0.30 -2.45 15.42
CA GLU A 101 1.00 -2.27 14.79
C GLU A 101 0.87 -1.90 13.30
N ARG A 102 1.70 -0.97 12.82
CA ARG A 102 1.69 -0.50 11.42
C ARG A 102 1.92 -1.62 10.40
N ASN A 103 2.64 -2.66 10.77
CA ASN A 103 2.95 -3.80 9.91
C ASN A 103 1.80 -4.82 9.78
N THR A 104 0.67 -4.61 10.45
CA THR A 104 -0.52 -5.49 10.34
C THR A 104 -1.46 -5.06 9.21
N PHE A 105 -1.21 -3.92 8.60
CA PHE A 105 -1.95 -3.47 7.42
C PHE A 105 -1.01 -2.89 6.37
N GLY A 106 -1.41 -3.06 5.12
CA GLY A 106 -0.72 -2.59 3.92
C GLY A 106 -1.07 -1.16 3.57
N ASP A 107 -1.39 -0.95 2.31
CA ASP A 107 -1.76 0.34 1.78
C ASP A 107 -3.18 0.74 2.17
N ILE A 108 -3.43 2.02 2.10
CA ILE A 108 -4.75 2.64 2.14
C ILE A 108 -4.94 3.25 0.76
N TYR A 109 -5.74 2.60 -0.08
CA TYR A 109 -5.98 3.08 -1.43
C TYR A 109 -7.30 3.87 -1.47
N ILE A 110 -7.26 5.12 -1.92
CA ILE A 110 -8.43 6.00 -2.00
C ILE A 110 -8.56 6.50 -3.43
N ASN A 111 -9.67 6.18 -4.06
CA ASN A 111 -10.01 6.64 -5.41
C ASN A 111 -11.52 6.92 -5.51
N ASN A 112 -11.91 8.04 -6.14
CA ASN A 112 -13.30 8.38 -6.43
C ASN A 112 -14.29 8.15 -5.27
N GLN A 113 -13.95 8.59 -4.04
CA GLN A 113 -14.76 8.42 -2.82
C GLN A 113 -14.85 6.97 -2.31
N VAL A 114 -14.02 6.09 -2.84
CA VAL A 114 -13.89 4.71 -2.39
C VAL A 114 -12.58 4.55 -1.63
N ILE A 115 -12.64 3.84 -0.52
CA ILE A 115 -11.48 3.54 0.31
C ILE A 115 -11.31 2.02 0.33
N TYR A 116 -10.12 1.55 -0.03
CA TYR A 116 -9.70 0.16 0.16
C TYR A 116 -8.66 0.07 1.26
N LEU A 117 -8.80 -0.94 2.10
CA LEU A 117 -7.86 -1.29 3.16
C LEU A 117 -7.34 -2.71 2.94
N PHE A 118 -6.04 -2.87 2.96
CA PHE A 118 -5.36 -4.15 2.85
C PHE A 118 -4.86 -4.55 4.24
N LEU A 119 -5.40 -5.60 4.80
CA LEU A 119 -5.17 -6.02 6.19
C LEU A 119 -4.62 -7.43 6.22
N THR A 120 -3.83 -7.77 7.24
CA THR A 120 -3.59 -9.18 7.52
C THR A 120 -4.90 -9.82 7.99
N GLU A 121 -5.16 -11.07 7.59
CA GLU A 121 -6.40 -11.75 7.98
C GLU A 121 -6.59 -11.79 9.49
N GLU A 122 -5.50 -11.95 10.24
CA GLU A 122 -5.50 -12.08 11.70
C GLU A 122 -6.09 -10.85 12.41
N ILE A 123 -5.79 -9.62 11.91
CA ILE A 123 -6.25 -8.38 12.55
C ILE A 123 -7.54 -7.83 11.92
N SER A 124 -7.91 -8.32 10.74
CA SER A 124 -8.97 -7.72 9.92
C SER A 124 -10.31 -7.63 10.66
N GLY A 125 -10.72 -8.72 11.30
CA GLY A 125 -11.98 -8.77 12.05
C GLY A 125 -12.02 -7.75 13.20
N TYR A 126 -10.95 -7.68 13.99
CA TYR A 126 -10.84 -6.72 15.08
C TYR A 126 -10.88 -5.28 14.58
N MET A 127 -10.07 -4.97 13.56
CA MET A 127 -9.96 -3.62 13.01
C MET A 127 -11.30 -3.12 12.47
N ILE A 128 -11.99 -3.93 11.67
CA ILE A 128 -13.26 -3.53 11.04
C ILE A 128 -14.37 -3.33 12.08
N GLN A 129 -14.45 -4.20 13.08
CA GLN A 129 -15.46 -4.08 14.15
C GLN A 129 -15.25 -2.87 15.04
N ASN A 130 -13.99 -2.46 15.25
CA ASN A 130 -13.62 -1.37 16.14
C ASN A 130 -13.25 -0.08 15.41
N MET A 131 -13.43 -0.01 14.07
CA MET A 131 -13.06 1.17 13.28
C MET A 131 -13.77 2.42 13.83
N PRO A 132 -13.02 3.44 14.27
CA PRO A 132 -13.61 4.67 14.75
C PRO A 132 -14.21 5.48 13.61
N MET A 133 -14.97 6.52 13.95
CA MET A 133 -15.42 7.48 12.95
C MET A 133 -14.24 8.15 12.26
N ILE A 134 -14.29 8.23 10.93
CA ILE A 134 -13.30 8.96 10.13
C ILE A 134 -13.93 10.28 9.72
N MET A 135 -13.35 11.41 10.16
CA MET A 135 -13.85 12.74 9.88
C MET A 135 -15.38 12.87 10.14
N HIS A 136 -15.81 12.38 11.33
CA HIS A 136 -17.23 12.38 11.76
C HIS A 136 -18.18 11.51 10.93
N GLN A 137 -17.67 10.71 9.99
CA GLN A 137 -18.43 9.73 9.22
C GLN A 137 -18.20 8.33 9.76
N ARG A 138 -19.27 7.61 10.03
CA ARG A 138 -19.20 6.17 10.32
C ARG A 138 -19.21 5.42 9.00
N LEU A 139 -18.08 4.78 8.68
CA LEU A 139 -17.92 4.05 7.45
C LEU A 139 -18.11 2.56 7.69
N GLU A 140 -18.87 1.91 6.82
CA GLU A 140 -19.10 0.48 6.84
C GLU A 140 -18.22 -0.19 5.80
N PHE A 141 -17.25 -0.96 6.26
CA PHE A 141 -16.33 -1.69 5.41
C PHE A 141 -16.87 -3.08 5.10
N ARG A 142 -16.88 -3.44 3.82
CA ARG A 142 -17.23 -4.79 3.35
C ARG A 142 -16.01 -5.50 2.78
N LYS A 143 -15.87 -6.80 3.04
CA LYS A 143 -14.81 -7.62 2.45
C LYS A 143 -15.07 -7.77 0.95
N VAL A 144 -14.00 -7.66 0.16
CA VAL A 144 -14.00 -7.87 -1.30
C VAL A 144 -12.83 -8.78 -1.68
N ASP A 145 -12.92 -9.40 -2.84
CA ASP A 145 -11.89 -10.32 -3.29
C ASP A 145 -10.76 -9.59 -4.05
N ASP A 146 -11.08 -8.46 -4.69
CA ASP A 146 -10.12 -7.67 -5.46
C ASP A 146 -10.55 -6.20 -5.54
N ILE A 147 -9.66 -5.32 -5.99
CA ILE A 147 -9.99 -3.97 -6.42
C ILE A 147 -10.73 -4.08 -7.75
N CYS A 148 -11.97 -3.56 -7.83
CA CYS A 148 -12.73 -3.56 -9.07
C CYS A 148 -12.00 -2.77 -10.17
N ASP A 149 -11.86 -3.35 -11.35
CA ASP A 149 -11.16 -2.75 -12.51
C ASP A 149 -11.73 -1.41 -12.97
N ASP A 150 -12.98 -1.12 -12.66
CA ASP A 150 -13.62 0.19 -12.94
C ASP A 150 -12.92 1.37 -12.22
N GLU A 151 -12.01 1.07 -11.30
CA GLU A 151 -11.28 2.02 -10.45
C GLU A 151 -9.78 2.00 -10.69
N LYS A 152 -9.25 1.07 -11.48
CA LYS A 152 -7.86 1.09 -11.92
C LYS A 152 -7.67 2.29 -12.84
N ASN A 153 -7.15 3.38 -12.26
CA ASN A 153 -6.58 4.53 -12.95
C ASN A 153 -7.20 4.84 -14.33
N GLN A 154 -8.22 5.67 -14.35
CA GLN A 154 -8.32 6.57 -15.47
C GLN A 154 -7.04 7.42 -15.40
N GLU A 155 -6.00 6.99 -16.11
CA GLU A 155 -4.90 7.87 -16.46
C GLU A 155 -5.52 9.08 -17.16
N VAL A 156 -5.71 10.15 -16.41
CA VAL A 156 -6.16 11.41 -16.99
C VAL A 156 -4.97 11.98 -17.73
N THR A 157 -4.79 11.54 -18.96
CA THR A 157 -3.83 12.13 -19.88
C THR A 157 -4.27 13.57 -20.16
N LYS A 158 -3.69 14.51 -19.44
CA LYS A 158 -3.84 15.94 -19.73
C LYS A 158 -2.79 16.33 -20.75
N GLU A 159 -3.20 16.61 -21.97
CA GLU A 159 -2.33 17.32 -22.90
C GLU A 159 -2.09 18.75 -22.39
N ILE A 160 -0.85 19.06 -22.09
CA ILE A 160 -0.46 20.36 -21.59
C ILE A 160 0.42 21.04 -22.65
N GLN A 161 -0.05 22.11 -23.25
CA GLN A 161 0.78 22.96 -24.08
C GLN A 161 1.68 23.82 -23.21
N VAL A 162 2.99 23.61 -23.32
CA VAL A 162 4.01 24.39 -22.61
C VAL A 162 4.78 25.27 -23.60
N PRO A 163 5.00 26.55 -23.28
CA PRO A 163 5.74 27.47 -24.16
C PRO A 163 7.24 27.16 -24.20
N SER A 164 7.74 26.30 -23.34
CA SER A 164 9.15 25.91 -23.26
C SER A 164 9.29 24.53 -22.63
N LEU A 165 10.28 23.75 -23.08
CA LEU A 165 10.63 22.43 -22.52
C LEU A 165 11.48 22.52 -21.23
N ARG A 166 11.54 23.67 -20.59
CA ARG A 166 12.22 23.82 -19.31
C ARG A 166 11.44 23.08 -18.22
N LEU A 167 12.15 22.35 -17.37
CA LEU A 167 11.57 21.52 -16.33
C LEU A 167 10.68 22.31 -15.35
N ASP A 168 11.13 23.51 -14.96
CA ASP A 168 10.39 24.42 -14.07
C ASP A 168 9.04 24.85 -14.67
N VAL A 169 8.98 25.08 -15.99
CA VAL A 169 7.76 25.47 -16.71
C VAL A 169 6.79 24.27 -16.82
N ILE A 170 7.32 23.08 -17.09
CA ILE A 170 6.53 21.85 -17.19
C ILE A 170 5.92 21.52 -15.82
N ILE A 171 6.73 21.50 -14.76
CA ILE A 171 6.27 21.22 -13.41
C ILE A 171 5.23 22.24 -12.94
N ALA A 172 5.47 23.54 -13.17
CA ALA A 172 4.53 24.58 -12.79
C ALA A 172 3.18 24.43 -13.50
N LYS A 173 3.17 24.01 -14.76
CA LYS A 173 1.96 23.80 -15.53
C LYS A 173 1.23 22.54 -15.08
N CYS A 174 1.95 21.45 -14.80
CA CYS A 174 1.38 20.22 -14.26
C CYS A 174 0.71 20.44 -12.89
N LEU A 175 1.35 21.20 -12.02
CA LEU A 175 0.86 21.48 -10.66
C LEU A 175 -0.07 22.69 -10.59
N ASN A 176 -0.36 23.36 -11.72
CA ASN A 176 -1.15 24.59 -11.79
C ASN A 176 -0.62 25.74 -10.92
N ILE A 177 0.71 25.81 -10.77
CA ILE A 177 1.43 26.79 -9.97
C ILE A 177 1.91 27.94 -10.87
N ARG A 178 1.77 29.20 -10.43
CA ARG A 178 2.36 30.34 -11.15
C ARG A 178 3.85 30.45 -10.84
N VAL A 179 4.71 30.28 -11.84
CA VAL A 179 6.14 30.59 -11.72
C VAL A 179 6.33 32.11 -11.73
N ARG A 180 6.75 32.72 -10.62
CA ARG A 180 7.20 34.13 -10.60
C ARG A 180 8.60 34.17 -11.21
N ARG A 181 8.74 34.87 -12.34
CA ARG A 181 10.06 35.25 -12.88
C ARG A 181 10.63 36.37 -12.00
N ASN A 182 11.60 36.08 -11.18
CA ASN A 182 12.47 37.12 -10.64
C ASN A 182 13.42 37.54 -11.78
N ILE A 183 13.09 38.61 -12.46
CA ILE A 183 14.01 39.29 -13.36
C ILE A 183 14.87 40.15 -12.48
N THR A 184 16.05 39.65 -12.10
CA THR A 184 17.11 40.52 -11.61
C THR A 184 17.82 41.05 -12.85
N VAL A 185 17.56 42.30 -13.21
CA VAL A 185 18.35 43.04 -14.18
C VAL A 185 19.53 43.59 -13.38
N ALA A 186 20.72 43.14 -13.71
CA ALA A 186 21.98 43.78 -13.34
C ALA A 186 22.42 44.64 -14.51
#